data_f065ce67b2bcf8e6a27f7007a675a056
#
_entry.id   f065ce67b2bcf8e6a27f7007a675a056
#
_cell.length_a   1.000
_cell.length_b   1.000
_cell.length_c   1.000
_cell.angle_alpha   90.00
_cell.angle_beta   90.00
_cell.angle_gamma   90.00
#
_symmetry.space_group_name_H-M   'P 1'
#
loop_
_entity.id
_entity.type
_entity.pdbx_description
1 polymer ?
#
loop_
_entity_poly.entity_id
_entity_poly.type
_entity_poly.pdbx_seq_one_letter_code
_entity_poly.pdbx_strand_id
1 'polypeptide(L)'
;MTNKQITLDETDIRLLNALWNSGRATLAELGKDCGLSAHGVADRLRRLERNGVILGYAPRIGLAAAGFGLTAFVEITLGHPSFREAFLDLAASLPEIRECHHVTGSSDYLLKVVCSGTAHL
;
A
#
# COMPACT_ATOMS: atom_id res chain seq x y z
N MET A 1 -5.82 -14.62 -10.86
CA MET A 1 -7.07 -13.87 -10.69
C MET A 1 -7.06 -12.65 -11.60
N THR A 2 -7.99 -12.60 -12.52
CA THR A 2 -8.19 -11.41 -13.32
C THR A 2 -8.82 -10.33 -12.43
N ASN A 3 -8.09 -9.24 -12.19
CA ASN A 3 -8.67 -8.07 -11.58
C ASN A 3 -9.74 -7.51 -12.54
N LYS A 4 -10.99 -7.70 -12.14
CA LYS A 4 -12.10 -7.14 -12.91
C LYS A 4 -12.10 -5.63 -12.69
N GLN A 5 -11.72 -4.91 -13.72
CA GLN A 5 -11.78 -3.45 -13.69
C GLN A 5 -13.23 -3.02 -13.60
N ILE A 6 -13.55 -2.21 -12.60
CA ILE A 6 -14.88 -1.62 -12.44
C ILE A 6 -14.83 -0.12 -12.71
N THR A 7 -15.96 0.42 -13.14
CA THR A 7 -16.09 1.87 -13.30
C THR A 7 -16.45 2.51 -11.96
N LEU A 8 -15.67 3.48 -11.54
CA LEU A 8 -15.95 4.27 -10.35
C LEU A 8 -16.81 5.48 -10.72
N ASP A 9 -17.88 5.68 -9.99
CA ASP A 9 -18.68 6.91 -10.14
C ASP A 9 -18.11 8.02 -9.23
N GLU A 10 -18.66 9.21 -9.36
CA GLU A 10 -18.22 10.38 -8.59
C GLU A 10 -18.38 10.17 -7.08
N THR A 11 -19.42 9.47 -6.67
CA THR A 11 -19.68 9.15 -5.26
C THR A 11 -18.64 8.15 -4.72
N ASP A 12 -18.24 7.16 -5.50
CA ASP A 12 -17.16 6.23 -5.15
C ASP A 12 -15.85 6.99 -4.91
N ILE A 13 -15.52 7.92 -5.78
CA ILE A 13 -14.30 8.74 -5.68
C ILE A 13 -14.34 9.61 -4.42
N ARG A 14 -15.48 10.23 -4.12
CA ARG A 14 -15.68 10.98 -2.89
C ARG A 14 -15.48 10.13 -1.64
N LEU A 15 -16.06 8.94 -1.66
CA LEU A 15 -15.95 7.99 -0.55
C LEU A 15 -14.51 7.56 -0.32
N LEU A 16 -13.78 7.24 -1.39
CA LEU A 16 -12.37 6.86 -1.31
C LEU A 16 -11.51 8.01 -0.77
N ASN A 17 -11.75 9.23 -1.21
CA ASN A 17 -11.04 10.40 -0.71
C ASN A 17 -11.34 10.69 0.76
N ALA A 18 -12.58 10.54 1.20
CA ALA A 18 -12.95 10.70 2.60
C ALA A 18 -12.26 9.67 3.49
N LEU A 19 -12.20 8.40 3.05
CA LEU A 19 -11.47 7.34 3.76
C LEU A 19 -9.97 7.57 3.77
N TRP A 20 -9.40 8.06 2.68
CA TRP A 20 -7.99 8.38 2.59
C TRP A 20 -7.59 9.41 3.64
N ASN A 21 -8.44 10.41 3.86
CA ASN A 21 -8.20 11.47 4.84
C ASN A 21 -8.53 11.05 6.27
N SER A 22 -9.46 10.11 6.45
CA SER A 22 -9.88 9.63 7.77
C SER A 22 -10.26 8.15 7.71
N GLY A 23 -9.26 7.30 7.87
CA GLY A 23 -9.45 5.84 7.79
C GLY A 23 -10.31 5.25 8.91
N ARG A 24 -10.57 6.02 9.96
CA ARG A 24 -11.41 5.58 11.09
C ARG A 24 -12.81 6.23 11.08
N ALA A 25 -13.15 6.91 10.00
CA ALA A 25 -14.48 7.51 9.88
C ALA A 25 -15.57 6.43 9.97
N THR A 26 -16.64 6.75 10.69
CA THR A 26 -17.80 5.86 10.78
C THR A 26 -18.60 5.88 9.48
N LEU A 27 -19.44 4.87 9.27
CA LEU A 27 -20.33 4.83 8.10
C LEU A 27 -21.25 6.06 8.05
N ALA A 28 -21.71 6.53 9.20
CA ALA A 28 -22.55 7.72 9.30
C ALA A 28 -21.79 8.99 8.87
N GLU A 29 -20.54 9.14 9.32
CA GLU A 29 -19.69 10.26 8.93
C GLU A 29 -19.40 10.25 7.42
N LEU A 30 -19.05 9.10 6.88
CA LEU A 30 -18.82 8.92 5.45
C LEU A 30 -20.07 9.22 4.63
N GLY A 31 -21.22 8.76 5.11
CA GLY A 31 -22.51 9.02 4.45
C GLY A 31 -22.85 10.49 4.39
N LYS A 32 -22.51 11.24 5.44
CA LYS A 32 -22.70 12.68 5.52
C LYS A 32 -21.89 13.41 4.44
N ASP A 33 -20.62 12.98 4.28
CA ASP A 33 -19.72 13.58 3.29
C ASP A 33 -20.12 13.25 1.84
N CYS A 34 -20.74 12.08 1.63
CA CYS A 34 -21.05 11.56 0.29
C CYS A 34 -22.53 11.67 -0.09
N GLY A 35 -23.38 12.16 0.81
CA GLY A 35 -24.82 12.23 0.57
C GLY A 35 -25.49 10.85 0.55
N LEU A 36 -25.01 9.91 1.34
CA LEU A 36 -25.52 8.55 1.42
C LEU A 36 -25.96 8.20 2.84
N SER A 37 -26.85 7.21 2.95
CA SER A 37 -27.11 6.56 4.23
C SER A 37 -25.93 5.70 4.65
N ALA A 38 -25.83 5.37 5.94
CA ALA A 38 -24.79 4.45 6.44
C ALA A 38 -24.84 3.10 5.72
N HIS A 39 -26.04 2.59 5.44
CA HIS A 39 -26.23 1.34 4.69
C HIS A 39 -25.73 1.46 3.25
N GLY A 40 -25.99 2.58 2.58
CA GLY A 40 -25.50 2.86 1.23
C GLY A 40 -23.98 2.92 1.18
N VAL A 41 -23.34 3.54 2.19
CA VAL A 41 -21.87 3.56 2.33
C VAL A 41 -21.35 2.12 2.47
N ALA A 42 -21.94 1.34 3.37
CA ALA A 42 -21.50 -0.05 3.60
C ALA A 42 -21.58 -0.89 2.32
N ASP A 43 -22.65 -0.74 1.55
CA ASP A 43 -22.82 -1.46 0.27
C ASP A 43 -21.73 -1.07 -0.75
N ARG A 44 -21.43 0.21 -0.87
CA ARG A 44 -20.38 0.69 -1.78
C ARG A 44 -19.00 0.21 -1.34
N LEU A 45 -18.69 0.26 -0.05
CA LEU A 45 -17.41 -0.23 0.48
C LEU A 45 -17.25 -1.73 0.19
N ARG A 46 -18.28 -2.54 0.42
CA ARG A 46 -18.23 -3.98 0.11
C ARG A 46 -17.96 -4.23 -1.37
N ARG A 47 -18.56 -3.45 -2.26
CA ARG A 47 -18.33 -3.55 -3.70
C ARG A 47 -16.89 -3.18 -4.07
N LEU A 48 -16.37 -2.09 -3.52
CA LEU A 48 -15.00 -1.64 -3.75
C LEU A 48 -13.97 -2.64 -3.21
N GLU A 49 -14.24 -3.25 -2.07
CA GLU A 49 -13.40 -4.31 -1.49
C GLU A 49 -13.41 -5.57 -2.35
N ARG A 50 -14.59 -6.06 -2.75
CA ARG A 50 -14.72 -7.27 -3.57
C ARG A 50 -14.05 -7.14 -4.93
N ASN A 51 -14.04 -5.95 -5.50
CA ASN A 51 -13.44 -5.70 -6.81
C ASN A 51 -11.97 -5.26 -6.72
N GLY A 52 -11.39 -5.30 -5.53
CA GLY A 52 -9.96 -5.00 -5.35
C GLY A 52 -9.58 -3.53 -5.46
N VAL A 53 -10.56 -2.61 -5.45
CA VAL A 53 -10.28 -1.17 -5.41
C VAL A 53 -9.77 -0.78 -4.03
N ILE A 54 -10.40 -1.30 -2.98
CA ILE A 54 -9.89 -1.20 -1.63
C ILE A 54 -9.19 -2.51 -1.31
N LEU A 55 -7.88 -2.44 -1.12
CA LEU A 55 -7.06 -3.62 -0.82
C LEU A 55 -7.09 -3.99 0.67
N GLY A 56 -7.38 -3.03 1.52
CA GLY A 56 -7.42 -3.23 2.95
C GLY A 56 -7.39 -1.90 3.69
N TYR A 57 -7.36 -1.98 5.00
CA TYR A 57 -7.32 -0.83 5.90
C TYR A 57 -6.10 -0.96 6.80
N ALA A 58 -5.25 0.04 6.81
CA ALA A 58 -4.03 0.02 7.60
C ALA A 58 -3.72 1.41 8.15
N PRO A 59 -3.12 1.48 9.34
CA PRO A 59 -2.68 2.77 9.88
C PRO A 59 -1.49 3.30 9.10
N ARG A 60 -1.40 4.61 8.99
CA ARG A 60 -0.15 5.26 8.58
C ARG A 60 0.70 5.43 9.82
N ILE A 61 1.93 4.94 9.76
CA ILE A 61 2.81 4.90 10.93
C ILE A 61 3.86 6.00 10.82
N GLY A 62 4.00 6.79 11.88
CA GLY A 62 5.12 7.70 12.04
C GLY A 62 6.38 6.91 12.36
N LEU A 63 7.15 6.54 11.35
CA LEU A 63 8.26 5.61 11.49
C LEU A 63 9.32 6.11 12.45
N ALA A 64 9.67 7.40 12.40
CA ALA A 64 10.63 7.99 13.32
C ALA A 64 10.19 7.87 14.78
N ALA A 65 8.91 8.16 15.05
CA ALA A 65 8.33 8.03 16.40
C ALA A 65 8.28 6.58 16.87
N ALA A 66 8.18 5.64 15.95
CA ALA A 66 8.18 4.19 16.24
C ALA A 66 9.60 3.60 16.40
N GLY A 67 10.64 4.42 16.26
CA GLY A 67 12.03 3.96 16.39
C GLY A 67 12.72 3.61 15.08
N PHE A 68 12.07 3.85 13.94
CA PHE A 68 12.60 3.56 12.61
C PHE A 68 12.90 4.88 11.88
N GLY A 69 13.97 5.55 12.32
CA GLY A 69 14.29 6.90 11.86
C GLY A 69 14.98 6.97 10.50
N LEU A 70 15.35 5.85 9.90
CA LEU A 70 16.04 5.83 8.61
C LEU A 70 15.22 5.07 7.57
N THR A 71 14.92 5.75 6.48
CA THR A 71 14.37 5.14 5.26
C THR A 71 15.42 5.27 4.16
N ALA A 72 15.78 4.16 3.54
CA ALA A 72 16.75 4.15 2.46
C ALA A 72 16.14 3.51 1.21
N PHE A 73 16.53 4.02 0.06
CA PHE A 73 16.23 3.41 -1.22
C PHE A 73 17.51 2.76 -1.75
N VAL A 74 17.45 1.45 -1.98
CA VAL A 74 18.63 0.64 -2.33
C VAL A 74 18.44 0.07 -3.73
N GLU A 75 19.36 0.37 -4.62
CA GLU A 75 19.38 -0.23 -5.96
C GLU A 75 20.11 -1.56 -5.92
N ILE A 76 19.48 -2.57 -6.52
CA ILE A 76 20.05 -3.92 -6.59
C ILE A 76 20.29 -4.30 -8.05
N THR A 77 21.48 -4.77 -8.34
CA THR A 77 21.81 -5.38 -9.62
C THR A 77 22.15 -6.84 -9.38
N LEU A 78 21.42 -7.75 -10.02
CA LEU A 78 21.70 -9.18 -9.93
C LEU A 78 22.82 -9.53 -10.87
N GLY A 79 23.79 -10.31 -10.40
CA GLY A 79 24.91 -10.75 -11.21
C GLY A 79 24.53 -11.74 -12.31
N HIS A 80 23.41 -12.46 -12.13
CA HIS A 80 22.88 -13.42 -13.10
C HIS A 80 21.38 -13.58 -12.90
N PRO A 81 20.60 -13.80 -14.00
CA PRO A 81 19.14 -13.98 -13.90
C PRO A 81 18.72 -15.15 -13.00
N SER A 82 19.56 -16.18 -12.84
CA SER A 82 19.27 -17.32 -11.96
C SER A 82 19.17 -16.93 -10.47
N PHE A 83 19.68 -15.78 -10.06
CA PHE A 83 19.61 -15.32 -8.68
C PHE A 83 18.27 -14.64 -8.32
N ARG A 84 17.44 -14.38 -9.32
CA ARG A 84 16.20 -13.61 -9.13
C ARG A 84 15.27 -14.24 -8.10
N GLU A 85 15.00 -15.53 -8.22
CA GLU A 85 14.05 -16.23 -7.35
C GLU A 85 14.52 -16.20 -5.89
N ALA A 86 15.78 -16.53 -5.64
CA ALA A 86 16.36 -16.48 -4.30
C ALA A 86 16.36 -15.07 -3.72
N PHE A 87 16.64 -14.07 -4.56
CA PHE A 87 16.61 -12.66 -4.16
C PHE A 87 15.20 -12.23 -3.75
N LEU A 88 14.18 -12.56 -4.55
CA LEU A 88 12.80 -12.19 -4.24
C LEU A 88 12.29 -12.86 -2.97
N ASP A 89 12.68 -14.12 -2.74
CA ASP A 89 12.36 -14.84 -1.51
C ASP A 89 12.99 -14.17 -0.29
N LEU A 90 14.26 -13.78 -0.41
CA LEU A 90 14.97 -13.06 0.66
C LEU A 90 14.30 -11.71 0.94
N ALA A 91 14.01 -10.94 -0.10
CA ALA A 91 13.37 -9.63 0.04
C ALA A 91 12.01 -9.75 0.75
N ALA A 92 11.23 -10.76 0.41
CA ALA A 92 9.93 -11.01 1.03
C ALA A 92 10.06 -11.45 2.50
N SER A 93 11.17 -12.05 2.89
CA SER A 93 11.39 -12.57 4.24
C SER A 93 11.89 -11.53 5.23
N LEU A 94 12.48 -10.43 4.76
CA LEU A 94 13.07 -9.39 5.61
C LEU A 94 12.05 -8.28 5.89
N PRO A 95 11.62 -8.11 7.16
CA PRO A 95 10.62 -7.10 7.49
C PRO A 95 11.10 -5.66 7.26
N GLU A 96 12.40 -5.43 7.25
CA GLU A 96 12.99 -4.11 6.97
C GLU A 96 12.78 -3.68 5.53
N ILE A 97 12.61 -4.63 4.60
CA ILE A 97 12.32 -4.33 3.19
C ILE A 97 10.81 -4.15 3.05
N ARG A 98 10.40 -2.92 2.86
CA ARG A 98 8.98 -2.53 2.81
C ARG A 98 8.40 -2.58 1.41
N GLU A 99 9.22 -2.33 0.41
CA GLU A 99 8.83 -2.36 -0.99
C GLU A 99 9.97 -2.94 -1.83
N CYS A 100 9.62 -3.67 -2.88
CA CYS A 100 10.55 -4.21 -3.85
C CYS A 100 9.98 -3.99 -5.24
N HIS A 101 10.60 -3.13 -6.01
CA HIS A 101 10.16 -2.75 -7.35
C HIS A 101 11.11 -3.29 -8.40
N HIS A 102 10.59 -3.99 -9.40
CA HIS A 102 11.35 -4.33 -10.59
C HIS A 102 11.43 -3.08 -11.46
N VAL A 103 12.64 -2.64 -11.78
CA VAL A 103 12.88 -1.38 -12.48
C VAL A 103 13.63 -1.61 -13.79
N THR A 104 13.54 -0.63 -14.68
CA THR A 104 14.32 -0.59 -15.91
C THR A 104 15.53 0.34 -15.71
N GLY A 105 16.57 0.15 -16.50
CA GLY A 105 17.79 0.95 -16.43
C GLY A 105 18.99 0.13 -16.01
N SER A 106 19.95 0.75 -15.33
CA SER A 106 21.19 0.12 -14.91
C SER A 106 21.03 -0.86 -13.75
N SER A 107 19.96 -0.73 -12.98
CA SER A 107 19.65 -1.61 -11.84
C SER A 107 18.45 -2.50 -12.15
N ASP A 108 18.35 -3.63 -11.48
CA ASP A 108 17.26 -4.59 -11.67
C ASP A 108 16.10 -4.32 -10.73
N TYR A 109 16.39 -3.95 -9.47
CA TYR A 109 15.41 -3.71 -8.43
C TYR A 109 15.72 -2.48 -7.63
N LEU A 110 14.65 -1.82 -7.16
CA LEU A 110 14.72 -0.73 -6.19
C LEU A 110 13.98 -1.16 -4.94
N LEU A 111 14.67 -1.15 -3.82
CA LEU A 111 14.11 -1.50 -2.53
C LEU A 111 13.85 -0.25 -1.70
N LYS A 112 12.74 -0.23 -1.00
CA LYS A 112 12.52 0.70 0.10
C LYS A 112 12.78 -0.04 1.40
N VAL A 113 13.79 0.41 2.16
CA VAL A 113 14.23 -0.21 3.40
C VAL A 113 13.99 0.74 4.56
N VAL A 114 13.45 0.21 5.64
CA VAL A 114 13.18 0.98 6.86
C VAL A 114 13.95 0.34 8.01
N CYS A 115 14.77 1.14 8.70
CA CYS A 115 15.60 0.65 9.78
C CYS A 115 15.80 1.72 10.86
N SER A 116 16.39 1.33 11.98
CA SER A 116 16.59 2.21 13.12
C SER A 116 17.72 3.23 12.91
N GLY A 117 18.67 2.92 12.04
CA GLY A 117 19.81 3.78 11.77
C GLY A 117 20.80 3.13 10.82
N THR A 118 21.89 3.82 10.52
CA THR A 118 22.91 3.35 9.57
C THR A 118 23.57 2.03 9.97
N ALA A 119 23.73 1.79 11.27
CA ALA A 119 24.29 0.54 11.77
C ALA A 119 23.37 -0.66 11.53
N HIS A 120 22.06 -0.42 11.44
CA HIS A 120 21.06 -1.45 11.14
C HIS A 120 20.99 -1.74 9.63
N LEU A 121 21.23 -0.69 8.83
CA LEU A 121 21.19 -0.79 7.38
C LEU A 121 22.25 -1.77 6.85
#